data_2dad37b704c8e7a9cb076bae78a4a381
#
_entry.id   2dad37b704c8e7a9cb076bae78a4a381
#
_cell.length_a   1.000
_cell.length_b   1.000
_cell.length_c   1.000
_cell.angle_alpha   90.00
_cell.angle_beta   90.00
_cell.angle_gamma   90.00
#
_symmetry.space_group_name_H-M   'P 1'
#
loop_
_entity.id
_entity.type
_entity.pdbx_description
1 polymer ?
#
loop_
_entity_poly.entity_id
_entity_poly.type
_entity_poly.pdbx_seq_one_letter_code
_entity_poly.pdbx_strand_id
1 'polypeptide(L)'
;MTGDDLTVLVDRLRWDRRRDPYQGRREYSQTARQVAEECDRLVADGRADLAVPVLRKGVDRVTRALMYLDDSSGIIGDDLQELMDLYAKACAAALPNPVSLAGWLVKLECDGPGWPRVRLADFAPALGKRGIAEVERLVAERARVADSESWTGAFAVRDLREQLAEVSGDVDRYVAVLAEHLTNAVQYQRIAEVLHAAGRRDEAMDWARRGVAANSGSPYTDRLRDLLVGMLLAAGDTPGAVRVRREEFGRHPTAAGHRSLIDTAGAAGGEDPTGWALEVLRDRVDQEPVYASELVGVLVAVGREDEAWQEALRHRRWLGGAQWQTLLERRAVMHPAEVIQPYRDLVEQAILNSADKRRYRRAVALLPALRAAYQAAGETAAFGRYLAELRVEHKRRPTLVKTLDAAGL
;
A
#
# COMPACT_ATOMS: atom_id res chain seq x y z
N MET A 1 -12.03 34.76 -21.29
CA MET A 1 -12.55 33.93 -22.38
C MET A 1 -14.06 34.01 -22.40
N THR A 2 -14.72 34.07 -23.58
CA THR A 2 -16.18 34.05 -23.68
C THR A 2 -16.73 32.63 -23.56
N GLY A 3 -18.05 32.48 -23.31
CA GLY A 3 -18.66 31.15 -23.25
C GLY A 3 -18.54 30.34 -24.55
N ASP A 4 -18.48 31.05 -25.70
CA ASP A 4 -18.29 30.45 -27.01
C ASP A 4 -16.86 29.90 -27.18
N ASP A 5 -15.84 30.60 -26.69
CA ASP A 5 -14.45 30.16 -26.74
C ASP A 5 -14.26 28.86 -25.93
N LEU A 6 -14.91 28.76 -24.77
CA LEU A 6 -14.89 27.54 -23.92
C LEU A 6 -15.59 26.36 -24.56
N THR A 7 -16.69 26.63 -25.28
CA THR A 7 -17.39 25.58 -26.01
C THR A 7 -16.51 25.02 -27.13
N VAL A 8 -15.77 25.87 -27.84
CA VAL A 8 -14.81 25.43 -28.86
C VAL A 8 -13.66 24.64 -28.24
N LEU A 9 -13.16 25.08 -27.08
CA LEU A 9 -12.06 24.37 -26.38
C LEU A 9 -12.49 22.99 -25.93
N VAL A 10 -13.63 22.84 -25.23
CA VAL A 10 -14.13 21.51 -24.80
C VAL A 10 -14.47 20.63 -25.99
N ASP A 11 -14.81 21.19 -27.17
CA ASP A 11 -15.08 20.44 -28.37
C ASP A 11 -13.84 19.74 -28.95
N ARG A 12 -12.63 20.23 -28.66
CA ARG A 12 -11.37 19.56 -28.99
C ARG A 12 -11.17 18.26 -28.23
N LEU A 13 -11.86 18.04 -27.11
CA LEU A 13 -11.84 16.76 -26.35
C LEU A 13 -12.65 15.66 -27.05
N ARG A 14 -13.18 15.90 -28.24
CA ARG A 14 -13.85 14.87 -29.03
C ARG A 14 -12.80 13.96 -29.67
N TRP A 15 -12.72 12.70 -29.18
CA TRP A 15 -11.78 11.71 -29.71
C TRP A 15 -12.32 11.11 -31.01
N ASP A 16 -11.48 11.04 -32.03
CA ASP A 16 -11.77 10.31 -33.25
C ASP A 16 -11.31 8.85 -33.09
N ARG A 17 -12.24 7.91 -33.15
CA ARG A 17 -12.00 6.46 -33.01
C ARG A 17 -11.06 5.88 -34.06
N ARG A 18 -10.77 6.63 -35.15
CA ARG A 18 -9.86 6.23 -36.22
C ARG A 18 -8.40 6.63 -35.95
N ARG A 19 -8.17 7.43 -34.91
CA ARG A 19 -6.80 7.79 -34.49
C ARG A 19 -6.12 6.64 -33.78
N ASP A 20 -4.79 6.57 -33.95
CA ASP A 20 -3.94 5.65 -33.21
C ASP A 20 -4.07 5.90 -31.69
N PRO A 21 -4.39 4.88 -30.85
CA PRO A 21 -4.56 5.01 -29.41
C PRO A 21 -3.35 5.59 -28.69
N TYR A 22 -2.16 5.49 -29.25
CA TYR A 22 -0.90 5.93 -28.68
C TYR A 22 -0.49 7.36 -29.07
N GLN A 23 -1.09 7.89 -30.16
CA GLN A 23 -0.73 9.21 -30.67
C GLN A 23 -1.63 10.31 -30.08
N GLY A 24 -1.03 11.50 -29.82
CA GLY A 24 -1.78 12.67 -29.38
C GLY A 24 -2.19 12.69 -27.91
N ARG A 25 -1.81 11.71 -27.09
CA ARG A 25 -2.17 11.66 -25.66
C ARG A 25 -1.75 12.90 -24.87
N ARG A 26 -0.53 13.40 -25.09
CA ARG A 26 -0.01 14.61 -24.44
C ARG A 26 -0.82 15.85 -24.79
N GLU A 27 -1.15 16.01 -26.06
CA GLU A 27 -1.96 17.12 -26.56
C GLU A 27 -3.39 17.03 -26.01
N TYR A 28 -3.93 15.81 -25.93
CA TYR A 28 -5.25 15.54 -25.36
C TYR A 28 -5.29 15.91 -23.87
N SER A 29 -4.33 15.43 -23.08
CA SER A 29 -4.17 15.77 -21.66
C SER A 29 -3.99 17.28 -21.46
N GLN A 30 -3.15 17.94 -22.28
CA GLN A 30 -3.00 19.40 -22.22
C GLN A 30 -4.31 20.14 -22.49
N THR A 31 -5.11 19.65 -23.43
CA THR A 31 -6.43 20.25 -23.72
C THR A 31 -7.39 20.04 -22.53
N ALA A 32 -7.39 18.87 -21.89
CA ALA A 32 -8.22 18.60 -20.71
C ALA A 32 -7.85 19.54 -19.55
N ARG A 33 -6.56 19.69 -19.26
CA ARG A 33 -6.06 20.63 -18.25
C ARG A 33 -6.39 22.08 -18.56
N GLN A 34 -6.26 22.49 -19.82
CA GLN A 34 -6.65 23.83 -20.22
C GLN A 34 -8.14 24.09 -19.98
N VAL A 35 -9.02 23.12 -20.27
CA VAL A 35 -10.45 23.20 -19.93
C VAL A 35 -10.65 23.34 -18.42
N ALA A 36 -9.93 22.54 -17.61
CA ALA A 36 -10.01 22.61 -16.15
C ALA A 36 -9.57 24.00 -15.63
N GLU A 37 -8.41 24.50 -16.06
CA GLU A 37 -7.88 25.79 -15.64
C GLU A 37 -8.83 26.96 -15.96
N GLU A 38 -9.41 26.97 -17.17
CA GLU A 38 -10.34 28.03 -17.56
C GLU A 38 -11.67 27.95 -16.78
N CYS A 39 -12.16 26.73 -16.52
CA CYS A 39 -13.35 26.53 -15.72
C CYS A 39 -13.11 26.89 -14.24
N ASP A 40 -11.92 26.57 -13.67
CA ASP A 40 -11.59 26.97 -12.30
C ASP A 40 -11.54 28.48 -12.13
N ARG A 41 -10.99 29.20 -13.13
CA ARG A 41 -11.05 30.68 -13.16
C ARG A 41 -12.49 31.20 -13.16
N LEU A 42 -13.38 30.62 -13.98
CA LEU A 42 -14.79 31.00 -13.97
C LEU A 42 -15.46 30.76 -12.61
N VAL A 43 -15.17 29.64 -11.96
CA VAL A 43 -15.70 29.38 -10.63
C VAL A 43 -15.16 30.39 -9.62
N ALA A 44 -13.87 30.73 -9.68
CA ALA A 44 -13.26 31.75 -8.82
C ALA A 44 -13.86 33.14 -9.03
N ASP A 45 -14.22 33.48 -10.29
CA ASP A 45 -14.84 34.76 -10.68
C ASP A 45 -16.36 34.83 -10.37
N GLY A 46 -16.93 33.79 -9.72
CA GLY A 46 -18.36 33.71 -9.40
C GLY A 46 -19.25 33.36 -10.59
N ARG A 47 -18.68 32.88 -11.70
CA ARG A 47 -19.39 32.52 -12.96
C ARG A 47 -19.49 31.01 -13.14
N ALA A 48 -19.73 30.28 -12.03
CA ALA A 48 -19.81 28.84 -12.03
C ALA A 48 -20.93 28.27 -12.93
N ASP A 49 -21.99 29.05 -13.16
CA ASP A 49 -23.09 28.74 -14.08
C ASP A 49 -22.64 28.49 -15.52
N LEU A 50 -21.58 29.17 -15.96
CA LEU A 50 -20.96 28.98 -17.27
C LEU A 50 -20.00 27.78 -17.29
N ALA A 51 -19.36 27.48 -16.16
CA ALA A 51 -18.42 26.35 -16.05
C ALA A 51 -19.16 25.01 -16.02
N VAL A 52 -20.30 24.92 -15.35
CA VAL A 52 -21.08 23.67 -15.16
C VAL A 52 -21.35 22.91 -16.47
N PRO A 53 -21.93 23.48 -17.53
CA PRO A 53 -22.20 22.77 -18.78
C PRO A 53 -20.91 22.35 -19.51
N VAL A 54 -19.83 23.15 -19.41
CA VAL A 54 -18.55 22.89 -20.05
C VAL A 54 -17.86 21.72 -19.40
N LEU A 55 -17.79 21.70 -18.03
CA LEU A 55 -17.19 20.63 -17.26
C LEU A 55 -17.92 19.32 -17.46
N ARG A 56 -19.26 19.34 -17.37
CA ARG A 56 -20.06 18.14 -17.66
C ARG A 56 -19.76 17.56 -19.02
N LYS A 57 -19.71 18.39 -20.05
CA LYS A 57 -19.35 18.00 -21.43
C LYS A 57 -17.92 17.48 -21.52
N GLY A 58 -16.98 18.08 -20.77
CA GLY A 58 -15.58 17.63 -20.65
C GLY A 58 -15.51 16.22 -20.06
N VAL A 59 -16.13 16.00 -18.91
CA VAL A 59 -16.21 14.68 -18.28
C VAL A 59 -16.79 13.64 -19.23
N ASP A 60 -17.95 13.91 -19.85
CA ASP A 60 -18.59 13.00 -20.81
C ASP A 60 -17.66 12.64 -21.98
N ARG A 61 -16.85 13.58 -22.47
CA ARG A 61 -15.96 13.35 -23.60
C ARG A 61 -14.71 12.57 -23.24
N VAL A 62 -14.07 12.95 -22.12
CA VAL A 62 -12.86 12.26 -21.67
C VAL A 62 -13.20 10.83 -21.25
N THR A 63 -14.34 10.62 -20.56
CA THR A 63 -14.83 9.26 -20.24
C THR A 63 -15.00 8.41 -21.51
N ARG A 64 -15.60 8.96 -22.57
CA ARG A 64 -15.74 8.23 -23.85
C ARG A 64 -14.40 8.01 -24.55
N ALA A 65 -13.48 8.97 -24.47
CA ALA A 65 -12.16 8.84 -25.08
C ALA A 65 -11.34 7.73 -24.43
N LEU A 66 -11.41 7.58 -23.11
CA LEU A 66 -10.73 6.52 -22.35
C LEU A 66 -11.12 5.09 -22.79
N MET A 67 -12.29 4.91 -23.40
CA MET A 67 -12.68 3.61 -23.99
C MET A 67 -11.85 3.22 -25.22
N TYR A 68 -11.07 4.15 -25.79
CA TYR A 68 -10.33 3.97 -27.05
C TYR A 68 -8.87 4.37 -26.93
N LEU A 69 -8.50 5.14 -25.93
CA LEU A 69 -7.13 5.57 -25.66
C LEU A 69 -6.40 4.54 -24.79
N ASP A 70 -5.11 4.36 -25.05
CA ASP A 70 -4.23 3.66 -24.11
C ASP A 70 -3.82 4.64 -23.00
N ASP A 71 -4.34 4.42 -21.80
CA ASP A 71 -3.98 5.19 -20.60
C ASP A 71 -3.22 4.34 -19.57
N SER A 72 -2.33 3.47 -20.04
CA SER A 72 -1.48 2.64 -19.16
C SER A 72 -0.63 3.47 -18.17
N SER A 73 -0.45 4.77 -18.46
CA SER A 73 0.22 5.72 -17.57
C SER A 73 -0.70 6.34 -16.50
N GLY A 74 -2.01 6.24 -16.62
CA GLY A 74 -3.01 6.85 -15.74
C GLY A 74 -3.22 8.36 -15.90
N ILE A 75 -2.46 9.02 -16.79
CA ILE A 75 -2.45 10.49 -16.88
C ILE A 75 -3.82 11.05 -17.31
N ILE A 76 -4.50 10.41 -18.26
CA ILE A 76 -5.81 10.89 -18.74
C ILE A 76 -6.90 10.57 -17.72
N GLY A 77 -6.76 9.46 -16.99
CA GLY A 77 -7.62 9.12 -15.85
C GLY A 77 -7.52 10.17 -14.73
N ASP A 78 -6.32 10.62 -14.42
CA ASP A 78 -6.09 11.69 -13.42
C ASP A 78 -6.69 13.03 -13.91
N ASP A 79 -6.46 13.43 -15.18
CA ASP A 79 -7.06 14.62 -15.76
C ASP A 79 -8.62 14.55 -15.75
N LEU A 80 -9.19 13.36 -15.96
CA LEU A 80 -10.63 13.15 -15.87
C LEU A 80 -11.15 13.31 -14.44
N GLN A 81 -10.44 12.78 -13.45
CA GLN A 81 -10.82 12.96 -12.05
C GLN A 81 -10.75 14.43 -11.64
N GLU A 82 -9.72 15.16 -12.05
CA GLU A 82 -9.61 16.60 -11.82
C GLU A 82 -10.81 17.38 -12.41
N LEU A 83 -11.23 17.06 -13.65
CA LEU A 83 -12.44 17.63 -14.24
C LEU A 83 -13.70 17.31 -13.44
N MET A 84 -13.79 16.09 -12.88
CA MET A 84 -14.93 15.67 -12.07
C MET A 84 -14.99 16.40 -10.73
N ASP A 85 -13.85 16.56 -10.05
CA ASP A 85 -13.74 17.26 -8.78
C ASP A 85 -14.09 18.76 -8.96
N LEU A 86 -13.60 19.36 -10.05
CA LEU A 86 -13.93 20.73 -10.40
C LEU A 86 -15.40 20.89 -10.79
N TYR A 87 -16.00 19.89 -11.45
CA TYR A 87 -17.43 19.87 -11.74
C TYR A 87 -18.26 19.85 -10.45
N ALA A 88 -17.87 19.07 -9.44
CA ALA A 88 -18.54 19.08 -8.15
C ALA A 88 -18.47 20.47 -7.48
N LYS A 89 -17.27 21.10 -7.48
CA LYS A 89 -17.05 22.47 -6.99
C LYS A 89 -17.93 23.49 -7.73
N ALA A 90 -18.00 23.41 -9.04
CA ALA A 90 -18.83 24.31 -9.86
C ALA A 90 -20.33 24.08 -9.59
N CYS A 91 -20.77 22.83 -9.45
CA CYS A 91 -22.16 22.50 -9.11
C CYS A 91 -22.54 23.04 -7.73
N ALA A 92 -21.65 22.96 -6.73
CA ALA A 92 -21.90 23.51 -5.40
C ALA A 92 -22.08 25.04 -5.42
N ALA A 93 -21.39 25.74 -6.30
CA ALA A 93 -21.50 27.19 -6.45
C ALA A 93 -22.71 27.63 -7.30
N ALA A 94 -23.00 26.91 -8.39
CA ALA A 94 -24.06 27.30 -9.35
C ALA A 94 -25.45 26.71 -9.05
N LEU A 95 -25.51 25.66 -8.23
CA LEU A 95 -26.74 24.95 -7.83
C LEU A 95 -27.62 24.57 -9.05
N PRO A 96 -27.14 23.75 -9.99
CA PRO A 96 -27.91 23.34 -11.17
C PRO A 96 -29.14 22.53 -10.76
N ASN A 97 -30.02 22.21 -11.74
CA ASN A 97 -31.21 21.40 -11.45
C ASN A 97 -30.82 20.05 -10.78
N PRO A 98 -31.21 19.82 -9.52
CA PRO A 98 -30.73 18.68 -8.74
C PRO A 98 -31.21 17.33 -9.27
N VAL A 99 -32.39 17.27 -9.92
CA VAL A 99 -32.91 16.03 -10.51
C VAL A 99 -32.13 15.66 -11.77
N SER A 100 -31.81 16.65 -12.60
CA SER A 100 -30.97 16.43 -13.79
C SER A 100 -29.53 16.02 -13.42
N LEU A 101 -28.97 16.61 -12.35
CA LEU A 101 -27.67 16.26 -11.82
C LEU A 101 -27.68 14.82 -11.28
N ALA A 102 -28.66 14.46 -10.47
CA ALA A 102 -28.84 13.12 -9.92
C ALA A 102 -28.89 12.06 -11.03
N GLY A 103 -29.73 12.29 -12.05
CA GLY A 103 -29.85 11.37 -13.19
C GLY A 103 -28.54 11.18 -13.95
N TRP A 104 -27.76 12.23 -14.12
CA TRP A 104 -26.46 12.14 -14.79
C TRP A 104 -25.43 11.41 -13.94
N LEU A 105 -25.33 11.67 -12.63
CA LEU A 105 -24.38 11.00 -11.74
C LEU A 105 -24.66 9.50 -11.67
N VAL A 106 -25.93 9.09 -11.46
CA VAL A 106 -26.31 7.67 -11.45
C VAL A 106 -26.02 6.99 -12.78
N LYS A 107 -26.29 7.67 -13.89
CA LYS A 107 -25.99 7.15 -15.22
C LYS A 107 -24.47 6.97 -15.43
N LEU A 108 -23.67 7.94 -15.02
CA LEU A 108 -22.21 7.89 -15.15
C LEU A 108 -21.64 6.71 -14.35
N GLU A 109 -22.10 6.50 -13.12
CA GLU A 109 -21.62 5.42 -12.24
C GLU A 109 -22.10 4.05 -12.71
N CYS A 110 -23.38 3.90 -13.07
CA CYS A 110 -23.95 2.60 -13.41
C CYS A 110 -23.70 2.16 -14.85
N ASP A 111 -23.68 3.09 -15.81
CA ASP A 111 -23.57 2.82 -17.26
C ASP A 111 -22.19 3.19 -17.82
N GLY A 112 -21.33 3.80 -16.98
CA GLY A 112 -20.00 4.21 -17.35
C GLY A 112 -18.96 3.09 -17.25
N PRO A 113 -17.72 3.35 -17.68
CA PRO A 113 -16.63 2.36 -17.63
C PRO A 113 -15.99 2.19 -16.23
N GLY A 114 -16.59 2.75 -15.16
CA GLY A 114 -16.04 2.81 -13.81
C GLY A 114 -15.11 4.01 -13.56
N TRP A 115 -15.05 4.95 -14.48
CA TRP A 115 -14.29 6.21 -14.42
C TRP A 115 -15.11 7.35 -14.98
N PRO A 116 -15.02 8.59 -14.43
CA PRO A 116 -14.36 8.95 -13.16
C PRO A 116 -15.13 8.39 -11.96
N ARG A 117 -14.52 8.38 -10.79
CA ARG A 117 -15.20 7.97 -9.57
C ARG A 117 -16.20 9.04 -9.14
N VAL A 118 -17.46 8.68 -9.01
CA VAL A 118 -18.51 9.56 -8.47
C VAL A 118 -18.45 9.51 -6.95
N ARG A 119 -18.36 10.67 -6.30
CA ARG A 119 -18.46 10.81 -4.84
C ARG A 119 -19.66 11.68 -4.51
N LEU A 120 -20.78 11.06 -4.08
CA LEU A 120 -22.02 11.80 -3.78
C LEU A 120 -21.82 12.89 -2.73
N ALA A 121 -20.91 12.70 -1.78
CA ALA A 121 -20.59 13.69 -0.77
C ALA A 121 -20.15 15.05 -1.37
N ASP A 122 -19.37 15.00 -2.46
CA ASP A 122 -18.88 16.21 -3.14
C ASP A 122 -19.99 16.96 -3.87
N PHE A 123 -21.04 16.24 -4.27
CA PHE A 123 -22.23 16.82 -4.93
C PHE A 123 -23.41 17.09 -3.97
N ALA A 124 -23.31 16.69 -2.70
CA ALA A 124 -24.40 16.82 -1.74
C ALA A 124 -24.93 18.26 -1.60
N PRO A 125 -24.08 19.32 -1.62
CA PRO A 125 -24.58 20.70 -1.59
C PRO A 125 -25.47 21.06 -2.77
N ALA A 126 -25.10 20.59 -3.99
CA ALA A 126 -25.86 20.86 -5.22
C ALA A 126 -27.10 19.98 -5.39
N LEU A 127 -27.04 18.74 -4.92
CA LEU A 127 -28.17 17.80 -4.95
C LEU A 127 -29.25 18.20 -3.97
N GLY A 128 -28.87 18.67 -2.78
CA GLY A 128 -29.83 18.95 -1.71
C GLY A 128 -30.78 17.78 -1.46
N LYS A 129 -31.80 17.97 -0.66
CA LYS A 129 -32.77 16.89 -0.32
C LYS A 129 -33.46 16.31 -1.56
N ARG A 130 -33.77 17.16 -2.55
CA ARG A 130 -34.50 16.73 -3.75
C ARG A 130 -33.64 15.88 -4.69
N GLY A 131 -32.39 16.24 -4.87
CA GLY A 131 -31.44 15.47 -5.68
C GLY A 131 -31.08 14.14 -5.03
N ILE A 132 -30.84 14.13 -3.72
CA ILE A 132 -30.58 12.89 -2.98
C ILE A 132 -31.75 11.92 -3.08
N ALA A 133 -33.00 12.40 -2.88
CA ALA A 133 -34.19 11.56 -3.04
C ALA A 133 -34.32 10.97 -4.47
N GLU A 134 -33.91 11.73 -5.49
CA GLU A 134 -33.88 11.24 -6.87
C GLU A 134 -32.79 10.20 -7.10
N VAL A 135 -31.58 10.38 -6.52
CA VAL A 135 -30.52 9.34 -6.54
C VAL A 135 -31.04 8.05 -5.88
N GLU A 136 -31.67 8.15 -4.70
CA GLU A 136 -32.27 6.99 -3.99
C GLU A 136 -33.27 6.25 -4.88
N ARG A 137 -34.20 6.99 -5.51
CA ARG A 137 -35.20 6.43 -6.43
C ARG A 137 -34.54 5.67 -7.60
N LEU A 138 -33.56 6.31 -8.26
CA LEU A 138 -32.88 5.73 -9.42
C LEU A 138 -32.04 4.50 -9.03
N VAL A 139 -31.34 4.55 -7.91
CA VAL A 139 -30.57 3.42 -7.38
C VAL A 139 -31.48 2.24 -7.03
N ALA A 140 -32.64 2.50 -6.41
CA ALA A 140 -33.63 1.46 -6.13
C ALA A 140 -34.21 0.83 -7.41
N GLU A 141 -34.44 1.60 -8.48
CA GLU A 141 -34.85 1.06 -9.79
C GLU A 141 -33.76 0.16 -10.40
N ARG A 142 -32.49 0.64 -10.36
CA ARG A 142 -31.36 -0.15 -10.87
C ARG A 142 -31.13 -1.43 -10.07
N ALA A 143 -31.30 -1.41 -8.76
CA ALA A 143 -31.20 -2.60 -7.91
C ALA A 143 -32.17 -3.70 -8.31
N ARG A 144 -33.41 -3.36 -8.72
CA ARG A 144 -34.41 -4.34 -9.17
C ARG A 144 -34.04 -5.04 -10.48
N VAL A 145 -33.24 -4.38 -11.32
CA VAL A 145 -32.82 -4.91 -12.62
C VAL A 145 -31.45 -5.61 -12.54
N ALA A 146 -30.58 -5.17 -11.62
CA ALA A 146 -29.21 -5.68 -11.48
C ALA A 146 -29.12 -7.15 -11.01
N ASP A 147 -30.17 -7.70 -10.41
CA ASP A 147 -30.23 -9.13 -10.03
C ASP A 147 -30.17 -10.11 -11.23
N SER A 148 -30.19 -9.59 -12.46
CA SER A 148 -30.30 -10.43 -13.65
C SER A 148 -29.16 -10.28 -14.70
N GLU A 149 -28.36 -9.19 -14.74
CA GLU A 149 -27.62 -8.93 -15.99
C GLU A 149 -26.14 -8.52 -15.94
N SER A 150 -25.56 -8.03 -14.83
CA SER A 150 -24.14 -7.61 -14.85
C SER A 150 -23.50 -7.46 -13.49
N TRP A 151 -22.33 -8.07 -13.30
CA TRP A 151 -21.52 -7.92 -12.08
C TRP A 151 -21.08 -6.46 -11.83
N THR A 152 -20.78 -5.71 -12.90
CA THR A 152 -20.39 -4.28 -12.81
C THR A 152 -21.55 -3.40 -12.37
N GLY A 153 -22.77 -3.63 -12.85
CA GLY A 153 -23.96 -2.90 -12.45
C GLY A 153 -24.31 -3.13 -10.97
N ALA A 154 -24.20 -4.36 -10.49
CA ALA A 154 -24.43 -4.70 -9.09
C ALA A 154 -23.43 -4.01 -8.14
N PHE A 155 -22.15 -3.89 -8.57
CA PHE A 155 -21.13 -3.17 -7.80
C PHE A 155 -21.44 -1.66 -7.70
N ALA A 156 -21.78 -1.00 -8.80
CA ALA A 156 -22.10 0.42 -8.85
C ALA A 156 -23.34 0.76 -8.00
N VAL A 157 -24.38 -0.07 -8.07
CA VAL A 157 -25.57 0.06 -7.24
C VAL A 157 -25.25 -0.05 -5.74
N ARG A 158 -24.40 -1.01 -5.36
CA ARG A 158 -23.98 -1.16 -3.96
C ARG A 158 -23.16 0.05 -3.51
N ASP A 159 -22.21 0.49 -4.29
CA ASP A 159 -21.35 1.65 -3.96
C ASP A 159 -22.22 2.91 -3.77
N LEU A 160 -23.17 3.17 -4.67
CA LEU A 160 -24.13 4.29 -4.52
C LEU A 160 -25.02 4.15 -3.28
N ARG A 161 -25.44 2.94 -2.89
CA ARG A 161 -26.20 2.71 -1.64
C ARG A 161 -25.36 3.05 -0.40
N GLU A 162 -24.10 2.64 -0.40
CA GLU A 162 -23.16 2.98 0.67
C GLU A 162 -22.95 4.50 0.75
N GLN A 163 -22.73 5.17 -0.37
CA GLN A 163 -22.58 6.63 -0.43
C GLN A 163 -23.85 7.39 -0.01
N LEU A 164 -25.03 6.92 -0.40
CA LEU A 164 -26.31 7.50 0.05
C LEU A 164 -26.48 7.38 1.57
N ALA A 165 -26.10 6.26 2.14
CA ALA A 165 -26.15 6.06 3.58
C ALA A 165 -25.15 6.98 4.30
N GLU A 166 -23.94 7.15 3.76
CA GLU A 166 -22.94 8.09 4.27
C GLU A 166 -23.45 9.55 4.25
N VAL A 167 -23.97 10.00 3.12
CA VAL A 167 -24.48 11.37 2.94
C VAL A 167 -25.74 11.66 3.78
N SER A 168 -26.51 10.63 4.17
CA SER A 168 -27.66 10.79 5.05
C SER A 168 -27.29 11.30 6.44
N GLY A 169 -26.05 11.10 6.89
CA GLY A 169 -25.60 11.39 8.25
C GLY A 169 -26.17 10.44 9.31
N ASP A 170 -26.97 9.45 8.91
CA ASP A 170 -27.54 8.42 9.80
C ASP A 170 -26.53 7.27 9.94
N VAL A 171 -25.82 7.26 11.08
CA VAL A 171 -24.78 6.28 11.39
C VAL A 171 -25.33 4.86 11.42
N ASP A 172 -26.53 4.63 11.97
CA ASP A 172 -27.13 3.29 12.04
C ASP A 172 -27.48 2.76 10.65
N ARG A 173 -28.06 3.61 9.79
CA ARG A 173 -28.31 3.29 8.39
C ARG A 173 -27.03 2.96 7.65
N TYR A 174 -25.96 3.75 7.87
CA TYR A 174 -24.68 3.55 7.19
C TYR A 174 -24.03 2.24 7.63
N VAL A 175 -23.99 1.97 8.93
CA VAL A 175 -23.48 0.69 9.47
C VAL A 175 -24.27 -0.49 8.95
N ALA A 176 -25.61 -0.39 8.90
CA ALA A 176 -26.47 -1.45 8.38
C ALA A 176 -26.16 -1.79 6.92
N VAL A 177 -25.99 -0.77 6.05
CA VAL A 177 -25.66 -0.96 4.64
C VAL A 177 -24.25 -1.58 4.49
N LEU A 178 -23.25 -1.11 5.23
CA LEU A 178 -21.91 -1.69 5.20
C LEU A 178 -21.91 -3.15 5.68
N ALA A 179 -22.76 -3.49 6.64
CA ALA A 179 -22.86 -4.83 7.22
C ALA A 179 -23.58 -5.86 6.32
N GLU A 180 -24.28 -5.44 5.25
CA GLU A 180 -24.96 -6.37 4.33
C GLU A 180 -23.98 -7.33 3.64
N HIS A 181 -22.71 -6.91 3.43
CA HIS A 181 -21.74 -7.66 2.63
C HIS A 181 -20.37 -7.67 3.27
N LEU A 182 -20.21 -8.34 4.42
CA LEU A 182 -18.93 -8.47 5.14
C LEU A 182 -18.11 -9.61 4.55
N THR A 183 -17.17 -9.29 3.66
CA THR A 183 -16.31 -10.28 3.00
C THR A 183 -14.84 -10.18 3.37
N ASN A 184 -14.41 -9.06 3.98
CA ASN A 184 -12.99 -8.82 4.30
C ASN A 184 -12.81 -7.81 5.45
N ALA A 185 -11.58 -7.75 5.98
CA ALA A 185 -11.23 -6.89 7.12
C ALA A 185 -11.47 -5.38 6.87
N VAL A 186 -11.38 -4.92 5.62
CA VAL A 186 -11.53 -3.49 5.28
C VAL A 186 -12.95 -3.00 5.56
N GLN A 187 -13.95 -3.84 5.34
CA GLN A 187 -15.35 -3.48 5.62
C GLN A 187 -15.61 -3.35 7.12
N TYR A 188 -15.08 -4.27 7.92
CA TYR A 188 -15.13 -4.17 9.38
C TYR A 188 -14.40 -2.92 9.89
N GLN A 189 -13.25 -2.60 9.30
CA GLN A 189 -12.49 -1.40 9.65
C GLN A 189 -13.33 -0.14 9.38
N ARG A 190 -13.96 -0.04 8.21
CA ARG A 190 -14.80 1.10 7.86
C ARG A 190 -15.96 1.29 8.82
N ILE A 191 -16.64 0.20 9.22
CA ILE A 191 -17.71 0.25 10.22
C ILE A 191 -17.16 0.75 11.56
N ALA A 192 -16.02 0.20 12.02
CA ALA A 192 -15.43 0.61 13.28
C ALA A 192 -14.99 2.08 13.26
N GLU A 193 -14.42 2.57 12.15
CA GLU A 193 -14.06 3.99 11.97
C GLU A 193 -15.28 4.91 12.02
N VAL A 194 -16.37 4.56 11.36
CA VAL A 194 -17.63 5.34 11.35
C VAL A 194 -18.21 5.44 12.75
N LEU A 195 -18.31 4.31 13.45
CA LEU A 195 -18.82 4.27 14.82
C LEU A 195 -17.90 5.05 15.77
N HIS A 196 -16.59 4.92 15.61
CA HIS A 196 -15.61 5.66 16.42
C HIS A 196 -15.75 7.18 16.22
N ALA A 197 -15.84 7.62 14.97
CA ALA A 197 -16.04 9.04 14.63
C ALA A 197 -17.39 9.59 15.19
N ALA A 198 -18.41 8.74 15.28
CA ALA A 198 -19.70 9.06 15.90
C ALA A 198 -19.67 9.02 17.45
N GLY A 199 -18.52 8.73 18.07
CA GLY A 199 -18.37 8.63 19.54
C GLY A 199 -18.88 7.31 20.13
N ARG A 200 -19.32 6.35 19.32
CA ARG A 200 -19.85 5.03 19.74
C ARG A 200 -18.70 4.04 19.94
N ARG A 201 -17.83 4.33 20.91
CA ARG A 201 -16.55 3.66 21.11
C ARG A 201 -16.67 2.16 21.35
N ASP A 202 -17.60 1.74 22.22
CA ASP A 202 -17.75 0.33 22.58
C ASP A 202 -18.19 -0.50 21.36
N GLU A 203 -19.14 0.00 20.58
CA GLU A 203 -19.59 -0.65 19.36
C GLU A 203 -18.47 -0.70 18.29
N ALA A 204 -17.70 0.38 18.16
CA ALA A 204 -16.54 0.41 17.27
C ALA A 204 -15.52 -0.67 17.63
N MET A 205 -15.20 -0.83 18.92
CA MET A 205 -14.31 -1.88 19.41
C MET A 205 -14.88 -3.29 19.17
N ASP A 206 -16.19 -3.47 19.36
CA ASP A 206 -16.82 -4.77 19.11
C ASP A 206 -16.80 -5.16 17.63
N TRP A 207 -17.07 -4.21 16.73
CA TRP A 207 -16.92 -4.43 15.29
C TRP A 207 -15.48 -4.73 14.90
N ALA A 208 -14.50 -4.01 15.46
CA ALA A 208 -13.10 -4.27 15.21
C ALA A 208 -12.68 -5.66 15.72
N ARG A 209 -13.09 -6.08 16.91
CA ARG A 209 -12.83 -7.43 17.45
C ARG A 209 -13.41 -8.53 16.55
N ARG A 210 -14.66 -8.36 16.13
CA ARG A 210 -15.33 -9.29 15.20
C ARG A 210 -14.58 -9.40 13.88
N GLY A 211 -14.15 -8.27 13.32
CA GLY A 211 -13.42 -8.22 12.07
C GLY A 211 -12.05 -8.88 12.16
N VAL A 212 -11.30 -8.65 13.26
CA VAL A 212 -10.01 -9.32 13.52
C VAL A 212 -10.20 -10.83 13.65
N ALA A 213 -11.22 -11.28 14.36
CA ALA A 213 -11.50 -12.72 14.53
C ALA A 213 -11.91 -13.38 13.19
N ALA A 214 -12.79 -12.74 12.41
CA ALA A 214 -13.29 -13.27 11.14
C ALA A 214 -12.23 -13.32 10.04
N ASN A 215 -11.18 -12.48 10.11
CA ASN A 215 -10.17 -12.31 9.06
C ASN A 215 -8.75 -12.61 9.55
N SER A 216 -8.58 -13.45 10.56
CA SER A 216 -7.31 -13.67 11.26
C SER A 216 -6.12 -14.11 10.38
N GLY A 217 -6.36 -14.64 9.18
CA GLY A 217 -5.34 -15.06 8.22
C GLY A 217 -5.10 -14.08 7.06
N SER A 218 -5.80 -12.93 7.04
CA SER A 218 -5.70 -11.97 5.93
C SER A 218 -4.63 -10.90 6.20
N PRO A 219 -3.77 -10.57 5.22
CA PRO A 219 -2.80 -9.49 5.35
C PRO A 219 -3.43 -8.10 5.54
N TYR A 220 -4.72 -7.96 5.21
CA TYR A 220 -5.45 -6.70 5.40
C TYR A 220 -5.99 -6.50 6.82
N THR A 221 -5.78 -7.47 7.71
CA THR A 221 -6.26 -7.41 9.11
C THR A 221 -5.38 -6.50 9.98
N ASP A 222 -4.15 -6.23 9.57
CA ASP A 222 -3.18 -5.47 10.37
C ASP A 222 -3.68 -4.06 10.71
N ARG A 223 -4.22 -3.33 9.73
CA ARG A 223 -4.80 -1.98 9.96
C ARG A 223 -5.99 -2.00 10.93
N LEU A 224 -6.85 -2.99 10.78
CA LEU A 224 -7.99 -3.17 11.68
C LEU A 224 -7.55 -3.48 13.11
N ARG A 225 -6.49 -4.27 13.26
CA ARG A 225 -5.88 -4.61 14.54
C ARG A 225 -5.22 -3.40 15.18
N ASP A 226 -4.49 -2.60 14.39
CA ASP A 226 -3.89 -1.34 14.84
C ASP A 226 -4.97 -0.36 15.34
N LEU A 227 -6.08 -0.26 14.60
CA LEU A 227 -7.24 0.54 15.01
C LEU A 227 -7.81 0.05 16.35
N LEU A 228 -8.04 -1.27 16.49
CA LEU A 228 -8.54 -1.87 17.74
C LEU A 228 -7.59 -1.60 18.91
N VAL A 229 -6.28 -1.81 18.73
CA VAL A 229 -5.25 -1.54 19.74
C VAL A 229 -5.27 -0.06 20.14
N GLY A 230 -5.33 0.86 19.17
CA GLY A 230 -5.45 2.29 19.44
C GLY A 230 -6.67 2.66 20.27
N MET A 231 -7.85 2.08 19.94
CA MET A 231 -9.08 2.29 20.68
C MET A 231 -9.00 1.75 22.12
N LEU A 232 -8.40 0.56 22.29
CA LEU A 232 -8.21 -0.05 23.62
C LEU A 232 -7.30 0.80 24.50
N LEU A 233 -6.17 1.28 23.97
CA LEU A 233 -5.25 2.17 24.68
C LEU A 233 -5.93 3.50 25.06
N ALA A 234 -6.70 4.09 24.13
CA ALA A 234 -7.45 5.32 24.37
C ALA A 234 -8.56 5.14 25.43
N ALA A 235 -9.09 3.93 25.57
CA ALA A 235 -10.07 3.57 26.60
C ALA A 235 -9.40 3.18 27.94
N GLY A 236 -8.07 3.11 28.04
CA GLY A 236 -7.33 2.65 29.22
C GLY A 236 -7.31 1.12 29.38
N ASP A 237 -7.85 0.35 28.44
CA ASP A 237 -7.77 -1.13 28.43
C ASP A 237 -6.43 -1.60 27.84
N THR A 238 -5.40 -1.25 28.54
CA THR A 238 -4.02 -1.63 28.27
C THR A 238 -3.78 -3.15 28.22
N PRO A 239 -4.31 -3.94 29.19
CA PRO A 239 -4.18 -5.40 29.11
C PRO A 239 -4.86 -5.99 27.87
N GLY A 240 -5.99 -5.41 27.45
CA GLY A 240 -6.69 -5.79 26.21
C GLY A 240 -5.85 -5.52 24.97
N ALA A 241 -5.22 -4.36 24.90
CA ALA A 241 -4.34 -4.00 23.78
C ALA A 241 -3.14 -4.96 23.65
N VAL A 242 -2.45 -5.24 24.76
CA VAL A 242 -1.32 -6.18 24.79
C VAL A 242 -1.78 -7.61 24.43
N ARG A 243 -2.97 -8.03 24.88
CA ARG A 243 -3.52 -9.35 24.53
C ARG A 243 -3.75 -9.47 23.03
N VAL A 244 -4.31 -8.47 22.37
CA VAL A 244 -4.50 -8.45 20.90
C VAL A 244 -3.15 -8.63 20.17
N ARG A 245 -2.09 -7.95 20.61
CA ARG A 245 -0.75 -8.08 20.05
C ARG A 245 -0.13 -9.46 20.32
N ARG A 246 -0.32 -10.01 21.52
CA ARG A 246 0.16 -11.35 21.85
C ARG A 246 -0.51 -12.43 21.01
N GLU A 247 -1.81 -12.35 20.83
CA GLU A 247 -2.55 -13.30 19.99
C GLU A 247 -2.09 -13.28 18.55
N GLU A 248 -1.80 -12.09 18.02
CA GLU A 248 -1.23 -11.95 16.67
C GLU A 248 0.15 -12.57 16.59
N PHE A 249 1.04 -12.18 17.50
CA PHE A 249 2.40 -12.67 17.52
C PHE A 249 2.46 -14.21 17.68
N GLY A 250 1.58 -14.79 18.50
CA GLY A 250 1.47 -16.24 18.63
C GLY A 250 1.09 -16.96 17.33
N ARG A 251 0.29 -16.32 16.48
CA ARG A 251 -0.09 -16.88 15.16
C ARG A 251 1.00 -16.68 14.11
N HIS A 252 1.54 -15.46 14.03
CA HIS A 252 2.52 -15.05 13.04
C HIS A 252 3.67 -14.29 13.71
N PRO A 253 4.62 -14.99 14.33
CA PRO A 253 5.72 -14.38 15.05
C PRO A 253 6.74 -13.78 14.06
N THR A 254 6.77 -12.45 13.96
CA THR A 254 7.69 -11.69 13.12
C THR A 254 8.45 -10.64 13.93
N ALA A 255 9.60 -10.21 13.44
CA ALA A 255 10.37 -9.13 14.09
C ALA A 255 9.58 -7.80 14.11
N ALA A 256 8.75 -7.55 13.12
CA ALA A 256 7.84 -6.40 13.11
C ALA A 256 6.73 -6.55 14.17
N GLY A 257 6.12 -7.73 14.27
CA GLY A 257 5.12 -8.03 15.29
C GLY A 257 5.67 -7.94 16.71
N HIS A 258 6.92 -8.40 16.93
CA HIS A 258 7.62 -8.22 18.21
C HIS A 258 7.74 -6.72 18.58
N ARG A 259 8.18 -5.89 17.63
CA ARG A 259 8.31 -4.43 17.86
C ARG A 259 6.97 -3.81 18.24
N SER A 260 5.90 -4.11 17.49
CA SER A 260 4.55 -3.62 17.80
C SER A 260 4.05 -4.09 19.17
N LEU A 261 4.41 -5.30 19.60
CA LEU A 261 4.07 -5.83 20.92
C LEU A 261 4.82 -5.07 22.03
N ILE A 262 6.13 -4.86 21.87
CA ILE A 262 6.95 -4.08 22.82
C ILE A 262 6.45 -2.65 22.94
N ASP A 263 6.21 -1.98 21.82
CA ASP A 263 5.71 -0.60 21.79
C ASP A 263 4.36 -0.50 22.52
N THR A 264 3.46 -1.46 22.30
CA THR A 264 2.16 -1.51 22.97
C THR A 264 2.30 -1.79 24.47
N ALA A 265 3.16 -2.70 24.87
CA ALA A 265 3.42 -3.03 26.29
C ALA A 265 4.11 -1.85 27.02
N GLY A 266 5.05 -1.19 26.36
CA GLY A 266 5.74 -0.01 26.90
C GLY A 266 4.81 1.20 27.10
N ALA A 267 3.95 1.49 26.12
CA ALA A 267 2.89 2.51 26.23
C ALA A 267 1.95 2.23 27.41
N ALA A 268 1.86 0.98 27.78
CA ALA A 268 1.04 0.44 28.84
C ALA A 268 1.67 0.49 30.23
N GLY A 269 2.97 0.77 30.35
CA GLY A 269 3.70 0.58 31.59
C GLY A 269 3.74 -0.88 32.10
N GLY A 270 3.52 -1.84 31.17
CA GLY A 270 3.48 -3.26 31.47
C GLY A 270 4.86 -3.93 31.46
N GLU A 271 4.90 -5.21 31.83
CA GLU A 271 6.12 -6.01 31.76
C GLU A 271 6.58 -6.18 30.30
N ASP A 272 7.90 -6.22 30.11
CA ASP A 272 8.52 -6.49 28.82
C ASP A 272 8.20 -7.93 28.33
N PRO A 273 7.44 -8.12 27.24
CA PRO A 273 7.04 -9.43 26.76
C PRO A 273 8.13 -10.14 25.96
N THR A 274 9.35 -9.59 25.85
CA THR A 274 10.46 -10.14 25.03
C THR A 274 10.78 -11.60 25.38
N GLY A 275 10.81 -11.96 26.67
CA GLY A 275 11.08 -13.33 27.11
C GLY A 275 10.08 -14.31 26.50
N TRP A 276 8.80 -14.04 26.69
CA TRP A 276 7.71 -14.84 26.13
C TRP A 276 7.76 -14.88 24.58
N ALA A 277 8.02 -13.74 23.93
CA ALA A 277 8.08 -13.67 22.46
C ALA A 277 9.22 -14.52 21.89
N LEU A 278 10.37 -14.57 22.56
CA LEU A 278 11.50 -15.41 22.17
C LEU A 278 11.20 -16.91 22.35
N GLU A 279 10.46 -17.28 23.39
CA GLU A 279 9.99 -18.68 23.56
C GLU A 279 9.07 -19.08 22.40
N VAL A 280 8.07 -18.24 22.08
CA VAL A 280 7.17 -18.48 20.93
C VAL A 280 7.94 -18.63 19.62
N LEU A 281 8.95 -17.79 19.39
CA LEU A 281 9.77 -17.87 18.17
C LEU A 281 10.62 -19.15 18.14
N ARG A 282 11.22 -19.57 19.28
CA ARG A 282 12.00 -20.83 19.34
C ARG A 282 11.13 -22.04 19.05
N ASP A 283 9.97 -22.12 19.70
CA ASP A 283 8.99 -23.20 19.44
C ASP A 283 8.56 -23.22 17.97
N ARG A 284 8.39 -22.04 17.37
CA ARG A 284 8.03 -21.95 15.95
C ARG A 284 9.17 -22.37 15.03
N VAL A 285 10.42 -22.00 15.33
CA VAL A 285 11.62 -22.42 14.57
C VAL A 285 11.81 -23.94 14.63
N ASP A 286 11.54 -24.56 15.76
CA ASP A 286 11.62 -26.02 15.90
C ASP A 286 10.61 -26.74 15.01
N GLN A 287 9.43 -26.17 14.82
CA GLN A 287 8.38 -26.69 13.93
C GLN A 287 8.63 -26.31 12.46
N GLU A 288 8.98 -25.08 12.20
CA GLU A 288 9.13 -24.46 10.89
C GLU A 288 10.41 -23.62 10.83
N PRO A 289 11.56 -24.19 10.43
CA PRO A 289 12.87 -23.50 10.45
C PRO A 289 12.96 -22.22 9.61
N VAL A 290 11.99 -21.94 8.74
CA VAL A 290 11.91 -20.67 7.97
C VAL A 290 11.79 -19.45 8.89
N TYR A 291 11.22 -19.61 10.10
CA TYR A 291 11.12 -18.55 11.10
C TYR A 291 12.44 -18.19 11.78
N ALA A 292 13.53 -18.92 11.51
CA ALA A 292 14.84 -18.61 12.08
C ALA A 292 15.32 -17.19 11.71
N SER A 293 14.94 -16.67 10.54
CA SER A 293 15.25 -15.28 10.16
C SER A 293 14.57 -14.27 11.10
N GLU A 294 13.34 -14.55 11.52
CA GLU A 294 12.60 -13.70 12.47
C GLU A 294 13.20 -13.78 13.87
N LEU A 295 13.53 -15.00 14.34
CA LEU A 295 14.20 -15.21 15.63
C LEU A 295 15.53 -14.44 15.70
N VAL A 296 16.39 -14.59 14.68
CA VAL A 296 17.66 -13.88 14.60
C VAL A 296 17.43 -12.36 14.57
N GLY A 297 16.42 -11.88 13.82
CA GLY A 297 16.06 -10.47 13.78
C GLY A 297 15.67 -9.90 15.14
N VAL A 298 14.86 -10.63 15.90
CA VAL A 298 14.45 -10.23 17.26
C VAL A 298 15.65 -10.29 18.23
N LEU A 299 16.45 -11.34 18.21
CA LEU A 299 17.63 -11.46 19.08
C LEU A 299 18.61 -10.30 18.87
N VAL A 300 18.86 -9.91 17.61
CA VAL A 300 19.67 -8.73 17.28
C VAL A 300 19.03 -7.44 17.80
N ALA A 301 17.72 -7.27 17.63
CA ALA A 301 17.02 -6.08 18.07
C ALA A 301 17.05 -5.88 19.60
N VAL A 302 17.07 -6.98 20.36
CA VAL A 302 17.13 -6.94 21.84
C VAL A 302 18.56 -7.07 22.40
N GLY A 303 19.60 -6.98 21.54
CA GLY A 303 21.01 -6.99 21.94
C GLY A 303 21.57 -8.35 22.37
N ARG A 304 20.87 -9.46 22.08
CA ARG A 304 21.33 -10.83 22.35
C ARG A 304 22.18 -11.36 21.18
N GLU A 305 23.29 -10.67 20.89
CA GLU A 305 24.07 -10.89 19.67
C GLU A 305 24.75 -12.26 19.59
N ASP A 306 25.20 -12.81 20.73
CA ASP A 306 25.81 -14.15 20.76
C ASP A 306 24.80 -15.24 20.41
N GLU A 307 23.57 -15.14 20.93
CA GLU A 307 22.51 -16.08 20.59
C GLU A 307 22.07 -15.93 19.14
N ALA A 308 21.93 -14.68 18.67
CA ALA A 308 21.61 -14.40 17.27
C ALA A 308 22.64 -15.04 16.33
N TRP A 309 23.93 -14.96 16.68
CA TRP A 309 25.00 -15.59 15.93
C TRP A 309 24.89 -17.13 15.90
N GLN A 310 24.67 -17.76 17.06
CA GLN A 310 24.51 -19.21 17.13
C GLN A 310 23.31 -19.71 16.34
N GLU A 311 22.16 -19.04 16.48
CA GLU A 311 20.96 -19.40 15.71
C GLU A 311 21.15 -19.17 14.20
N ALA A 312 21.86 -18.10 13.83
CA ALA A 312 22.15 -17.81 12.43
C ALA A 312 23.08 -18.87 11.80
N LEU A 313 24.07 -19.37 12.53
CA LEU A 313 24.94 -20.47 12.06
C LEU A 313 24.15 -21.78 11.90
N ARG A 314 23.29 -22.10 12.88
CA ARG A 314 22.46 -23.32 12.88
C ARG A 314 21.47 -23.32 11.70
N HIS A 315 20.90 -22.16 11.38
CA HIS A 315 19.82 -22.00 10.42
C HIS A 315 20.22 -21.18 9.19
N ARG A 316 21.51 -21.13 8.84
CA ARG A 316 22.10 -20.26 7.79
C ARG A 316 21.31 -20.24 6.47
N ARG A 317 20.78 -21.38 6.04
CA ARG A 317 20.03 -21.51 4.78
C ARG A 317 18.73 -20.73 4.75
N TRP A 318 18.18 -20.38 5.91
CA TRP A 318 16.92 -19.66 6.05
C TRP A 318 17.09 -18.15 6.21
N LEU A 319 18.32 -17.68 6.37
CA LEU A 319 18.61 -16.25 6.46
C LEU A 319 18.81 -15.66 5.07
N GLY A 320 18.17 -14.51 4.82
CA GLY A 320 18.40 -13.72 3.63
C GLY A 320 19.83 -13.19 3.56
N GLY A 321 20.36 -13.01 2.34
CA GLY A 321 21.74 -12.56 2.13
C GLY A 321 22.07 -11.24 2.81
N ALA A 322 21.13 -10.26 2.78
CA ALA A 322 21.31 -8.96 3.43
C ALA A 322 21.37 -9.07 4.96
N GLN A 323 20.47 -9.87 5.56
CA GLN A 323 20.47 -10.10 7.01
C GLN A 323 21.75 -10.77 7.48
N TRP A 324 22.22 -11.79 6.73
CA TRP A 324 23.46 -12.46 7.02
C TRP A 324 24.68 -11.52 6.94
N GLN A 325 24.74 -10.68 5.92
CA GLN A 325 25.82 -9.71 5.78
C GLN A 325 25.83 -8.70 6.94
N THR A 326 24.68 -8.16 7.32
CA THR A 326 24.57 -7.27 8.49
C THR A 326 25.03 -7.95 9.77
N LEU A 327 24.68 -9.23 9.96
CA LEU A 327 25.12 -9.99 11.13
C LEU A 327 26.63 -10.21 11.15
N LEU A 328 27.26 -10.51 9.99
CA LEU A 328 28.71 -10.62 9.85
C LEU A 328 29.41 -9.31 10.20
N GLU A 329 28.92 -8.18 9.69
CA GLU A 329 29.46 -6.85 9.96
C GLU A 329 29.43 -6.52 11.46
N ARG A 330 28.32 -6.83 12.13
CA ARG A 330 28.19 -6.66 13.60
C ARG A 330 29.12 -7.58 14.36
N ARG A 331 29.17 -8.88 13.99
CA ARG A 331 30.00 -9.88 14.66
C ARG A 331 31.49 -9.59 14.51
N ALA A 332 31.92 -9.04 13.37
CA ALA A 332 33.30 -8.68 13.07
C ALA A 332 33.90 -7.67 14.08
N VAL A 333 33.05 -6.83 14.70
CA VAL A 333 33.51 -5.80 15.67
C VAL A 333 34.09 -6.42 16.93
N MET A 334 33.43 -7.44 17.48
CA MET A 334 33.83 -8.05 18.75
C MET A 334 34.54 -9.41 18.57
N HIS A 335 34.23 -10.12 17.48
CA HIS A 335 34.72 -11.48 17.22
C HIS A 335 35.21 -11.64 15.78
N PRO A 336 36.24 -10.88 15.37
CA PRO A 336 36.66 -10.82 13.96
C PRO A 336 37.13 -12.17 13.40
N ALA A 337 37.70 -13.05 14.21
CA ALA A 337 38.12 -14.38 13.77
C ALA A 337 36.95 -15.27 13.34
N GLU A 338 35.77 -15.13 13.98
CA GLU A 338 34.61 -15.97 13.71
C GLU A 338 33.97 -15.67 12.34
N VAL A 339 34.18 -14.50 11.77
CA VAL A 339 33.58 -14.08 10.49
C VAL A 339 34.46 -14.38 9.30
N ILE A 340 35.72 -14.77 9.49
CA ILE A 340 36.68 -15.05 8.41
C ILE A 340 36.16 -16.15 7.48
N GLN A 341 35.83 -17.31 8.03
CA GLN A 341 35.34 -18.43 7.21
C GLN A 341 34.00 -18.11 6.53
N PRO A 342 32.98 -17.56 7.23
CA PRO A 342 31.74 -17.09 6.60
C PRO A 342 31.96 -16.10 5.44
N TYR A 343 32.88 -15.14 5.55
CA TYR A 343 33.19 -14.25 4.42
C TYR A 343 33.85 -14.99 3.26
N ARG A 344 34.77 -15.94 3.53
CA ARG A 344 35.37 -16.80 2.49
C ARG A 344 34.29 -17.57 1.73
N ASP A 345 33.34 -18.16 2.46
CA ASP A 345 32.22 -18.91 1.87
C ASP A 345 31.36 -17.99 0.98
N LEU A 346 31.10 -16.75 1.40
CA LEU A 346 30.36 -15.79 0.58
C LEU A 346 31.12 -15.40 -0.69
N VAL A 347 32.44 -15.21 -0.61
CA VAL A 347 33.29 -14.91 -1.79
C VAL A 347 33.20 -16.06 -2.79
N GLU A 348 33.36 -17.30 -2.33
CA GLU A 348 33.31 -18.49 -3.17
C GLU A 348 31.92 -18.69 -3.79
N GLN A 349 30.86 -18.57 -2.99
CA GLN A 349 29.48 -18.63 -3.48
C GLN A 349 29.21 -17.57 -4.56
N ALA A 350 29.71 -16.35 -4.37
CA ALA A 350 29.57 -15.29 -5.35
C ALA A 350 30.30 -15.63 -6.67
N ILE A 351 31.53 -16.16 -6.60
CA ILE A 351 32.33 -16.57 -7.78
C ILE A 351 31.61 -17.67 -8.55
N LEU A 352 31.04 -18.66 -7.86
CA LEU A 352 30.41 -19.83 -8.45
C LEU A 352 29.00 -19.55 -9.01
N ASN A 353 28.33 -18.49 -8.59
CA ASN A 353 26.99 -18.15 -9.04
C ASN A 353 26.95 -17.73 -10.53
N SER A 354 26.77 -18.71 -11.41
CA SER A 354 26.75 -18.49 -12.86
C SER A 354 25.55 -17.68 -13.36
N ALA A 355 24.46 -17.62 -12.58
CA ALA A 355 23.25 -16.84 -12.92
C ALA A 355 23.45 -15.33 -12.75
N ASP A 356 24.42 -14.90 -11.90
CA ASP A 356 24.70 -13.49 -11.67
C ASP A 356 25.78 -12.98 -12.65
N LYS A 357 25.39 -12.10 -13.57
CA LYS A 357 26.32 -11.43 -14.49
C LYS A 357 27.36 -10.56 -13.77
N ARG A 358 27.10 -10.14 -12.51
CA ARG A 358 27.97 -9.28 -11.68
C ARG A 358 28.72 -10.07 -10.61
N ARG A 359 28.70 -11.41 -10.65
CA ARG A 359 29.27 -12.31 -9.62
C ARG A 359 30.69 -11.95 -9.19
N TYR A 360 31.59 -11.67 -10.12
CA TYR A 360 32.97 -11.34 -9.79
C TYR A 360 33.12 -9.99 -9.09
N ARG A 361 32.32 -8.98 -9.49
CA ARG A 361 32.32 -7.70 -8.78
C ARG A 361 31.78 -7.86 -7.35
N ARG A 362 30.76 -8.70 -7.15
CA ARG A 362 30.23 -9.01 -5.82
C ARG A 362 31.23 -9.74 -4.96
N ALA A 363 31.92 -10.75 -5.50
CA ALA A 363 32.99 -11.46 -4.79
C ALA A 363 34.09 -10.52 -4.34
N VAL A 364 34.59 -9.67 -5.26
CA VAL A 364 35.64 -8.71 -4.97
C VAL A 364 35.18 -7.64 -3.95
N ALA A 365 33.93 -7.22 -3.99
CA ALA A 365 33.38 -6.26 -3.03
C ALA A 365 33.35 -6.77 -1.57
N LEU A 366 33.40 -8.10 -1.34
CA LEU A 366 33.47 -8.70 -0.01
C LEU A 366 34.88 -8.74 0.57
N LEU A 367 35.94 -8.69 -0.28
CA LEU A 367 37.33 -8.86 0.13
C LEU A 367 37.87 -7.77 1.07
N PRO A 368 37.45 -6.48 0.97
CA PRO A 368 37.83 -5.46 1.95
C PRO A 368 37.36 -5.79 3.38
N ALA A 369 36.12 -6.25 3.53
CA ALA A 369 35.57 -6.66 4.84
C ALA A 369 36.31 -7.91 5.38
N LEU A 370 36.58 -8.88 4.52
CA LEU A 370 37.38 -10.06 4.86
C LEU A 370 38.82 -9.67 5.28
N ARG A 371 39.48 -8.76 4.54
CA ARG A 371 40.79 -8.23 4.91
C ARG A 371 40.77 -7.58 6.29
N ALA A 372 39.77 -6.73 6.56
CA ALA A 372 39.63 -6.07 7.85
C ALA A 372 39.41 -7.09 9.00
N ALA A 373 38.64 -8.16 8.77
CA ALA A 373 38.45 -9.23 9.73
C ALA A 373 39.77 -9.96 10.05
N TYR A 374 40.57 -10.30 9.03
CA TYR A 374 41.91 -10.89 9.21
C TYR A 374 42.87 -9.96 9.98
N GLN A 375 42.84 -8.66 9.68
CA GLN A 375 43.66 -7.66 10.37
C GLN A 375 43.27 -7.54 11.84
N ALA A 376 41.95 -7.43 12.13
CA ALA A 376 41.46 -7.34 13.48
C ALA A 376 41.68 -8.61 14.32
N ALA A 377 41.72 -9.79 13.67
CA ALA A 377 42.07 -11.05 14.28
C ALA A 377 43.62 -11.27 14.46
N GLY A 378 44.48 -10.33 14.02
CA GLY A 378 45.93 -10.47 14.08
C GLY A 378 46.51 -11.40 13.00
N GLU A 379 45.74 -11.79 12.01
CA GLU A 379 46.10 -12.79 10.99
C GLU A 379 46.38 -12.17 9.61
N THR A 380 46.94 -10.98 9.53
CA THR A 380 47.14 -10.23 8.28
C THR A 380 47.86 -11.02 7.18
N ALA A 381 48.89 -11.82 7.56
CA ALA A 381 49.61 -12.64 6.60
C ALA A 381 48.75 -13.77 5.99
N ALA A 382 47.76 -14.25 6.72
CA ALA A 382 46.84 -15.29 6.24
C ALA A 382 45.95 -14.78 5.13
N PHE A 383 45.53 -13.50 5.15
CA PHE A 383 44.81 -12.89 4.03
C PHE A 383 45.58 -12.92 2.71
N GLY A 384 46.90 -12.62 2.75
CA GLY A 384 47.74 -12.68 1.57
C GLY A 384 47.81 -14.10 0.99
N ARG A 385 47.96 -15.11 1.85
CA ARG A 385 47.92 -16.52 1.42
C ARG A 385 46.55 -16.88 0.80
N TYR A 386 45.46 -16.51 1.42
CA TYR A 386 44.14 -16.73 0.88
C TYR A 386 43.94 -16.13 -0.52
N LEU A 387 44.40 -14.89 -0.75
CA LEU A 387 44.33 -14.27 -2.07
C LEU A 387 45.14 -15.02 -3.11
N ALA A 388 46.33 -15.48 -2.73
CA ALA A 388 47.17 -16.27 -3.63
C ALA A 388 46.53 -17.62 -3.99
N GLU A 389 45.92 -18.30 -3.00
CA GLU A 389 45.15 -19.53 -3.19
C GLU A 389 43.97 -19.30 -4.13
N LEU A 390 43.15 -18.25 -3.85
CA LEU A 390 42.00 -17.88 -4.66
C LEU A 390 42.39 -17.63 -6.14
N ARG A 391 43.49 -16.95 -6.37
CA ARG A 391 44.00 -16.70 -7.73
C ARG A 391 44.44 -17.98 -8.43
N VAL A 392 45.08 -18.91 -7.73
CA VAL A 392 45.50 -20.21 -8.27
C VAL A 392 44.28 -21.08 -8.61
N GLU A 393 43.34 -21.18 -7.70
CA GLU A 393 42.15 -22.00 -7.87
C GLU A 393 41.30 -21.51 -9.05
N HIS A 394 41.12 -20.21 -9.18
CA HIS A 394 40.33 -19.60 -10.22
C HIS A 394 41.15 -19.05 -11.42
N LYS A 395 42.35 -19.50 -11.65
CA LYS A 395 43.23 -19.05 -12.76
C LYS A 395 42.59 -19.16 -14.15
N ARG A 396 41.65 -20.08 -14.34
CA ARG A 396 40.89 -20.26 -15.60
C ARG A 396 39.75 -19.27 -15.78
N ARG A 397 39.55 -18.30 -14.87
CA ARG A 397 38.51 -17.26 -14.90
C ARG A 397 39.14 -15.87 -15.13
N PRO A 398 39.54 -15.53 -16.36
CA PRO A 398 40.31 -14.31 -16.62
C PRO A 398 39.58 -13.03 -16.21
N THR A 399 38.25 -12.99 -16.28
CA THR A 399 37.46 -11.84 -15.85
C THR A 399 37.55 -11.63 -14.33
N LEU A 400 37.58 -12.70 -13.52
CA LEU A 400 37.80 -12.59 -12.08
C LEU A 400 39.19 -12.01 -11.78
N VAL A 401 40.23 -12.58 -12.42
CA VAL A 401 41.63 -12.12 -12.23
C VAL A 401 41.72 -10.62 -12.54
N LYS A 402 41.20 -10.18 -13.71
CA LYS A 402 41.16 -8.75 -14.07
C LYS A 402 40.40 -7.89 -13.05
N THR A 403 39.33 -8.42 -12.45
CA THR A 403 38.55 -7.66 -11.44
C THR A 403 39.32 -7.54 -10.13
N LEU A 404 40.05 -8.57 -9.73
CA LEU A 404 41.00 -8.54 -8.59
C LEU A 404 42.12 -7.53 -8.81
N ASP A 405 42.77 -7.58 -9.99
CA ASP A 405 43.85 -6.65 -10.35
C ASP A 405 43.37 -5.18 -10.34
N ALA A 406 42.17 -4.93 -10.89
CA ALA A 406 41.59 -3.60 -10.90
C ALA A 406 41.21 -3.08 -9.49
N ALA A 407 41.05 -3.97 -8.52
CA ALA A 407 40.78 -3.64 -7.11
C ALA A 407 42.07 -3.57 -6.25
N GLY A 408 43.25 -3.79 -6.84
CA GLY A 408 44.56 -3.80 -6.13
C GLY A 408 44.69 -4.98 -5.16
N LEU A 409 44.13 -6.13 -5.53
CA LEU A 409 44.05 -7.34 -4.72
C LEU A 409 44.82 -8.50 -5.36
#